data_9591636a3eea2cd179572aba1988867e
#
_entry.id   9591636a3eea2cd179572aba1988867e
#
_cell.length_a   1.000
_cell.length_b   1.000
_cell.length_c   1.000
_cell.angle_alpha   90.00
_cell.angle_beta   90.00
_cell.angle_gamma   90.00
#
_symmetry.space_group_name_H-M   'P 1'
#
loop_
_entity.id
_entity.type
_entity.pdbx_description
1 polymer ?
#
loop_
_entity_poly.entity_id
_entity_poly.type
_entity_poly.pdbx_seq_one_letter_code
_entity_poly.pdbx_strand_id
1 'polypeptide(L)'
;MPLTNNVMIVRHKLLTNLIKLWKDNQLVERIDRLPIELSPRTSRVLGRCCVHKERAVWKYKSIPLMGFDMSDETDELTPLSEYARKALERKGQQQKDNILCVIDEACSSCVQTNYEITNLCKGCVARACATNCPKNAIEFNRAGKAVINHDLCISCGICHSNCPYNAIVYMPVPCEEACPVKAITKDERGVEHIDESKCIYCGKCINSCPFGAIFEISQVFDVLQRLREGEKMVAVVAPAILGQYNAPTEKVYGAIKAIGFEDVIEVAQGAMETIRNEGAELEEKIEEGQAFMTTSCCPSWVELANKHLHEMKPFISSTGSPMYYAARIAKENHPDALVVFIGPCVAKLKEARRD
;
A
#
# COMPACT_ATOMS: atom_id res chain seq x y z
N MET A 1 -11.58 5.00 -13.11
CA MET A 1 -11.06 6.18 -12.40
C MET A 1 -9.85 6.70 -13.17
N PRO A 2 -9.72 7.98 -13.49
CA PRO A 2 -8.49 8.48 -14.08
C PRO A 2 -7.35 8.27 -13.07
N LEU A 3 -6.21 7.77 -13.54
CA LEU A 3 -5.02 7.62 -12.72
C LEU A 3 -4.56 8.99 -12.26
N THR A 4 -4.54 9.23 -10.95
CA THR A 4 -4.36 10.56 -10.38
C THR A 4 -2.91 10.99 -10.22
N ASN A 5 -1.96 10.04 -10.27
CA ASN A 5 -0.53 10.32 -10.19
C ASN A 5 0.32 9.35 -11.00
N ASN A 6 1.55 9.74 -11.27
CA ASN A 6 2.47 8.95 -12.10
C ASN A 6 2.87 7.61 -11.46
N VAL A 7 2.84 7.50 -10.14
CA VAL A 7 3.14 6.22 -9.43
C VAL A 7 2.10 5.16 -9.82
N MET A 8 0.82 5.55 -9.85
CA MET A 8 -0.27 4.65 -10.25
C MET A 8 -0.16 4.26 -11.74
N ILE A 9 0.20 5.20 -12.61
CA ILE A 9 0.43 4.94 -14.05
C ILE A 9 1.56 3.93 -14.23
N VAL A 10 2.69 4.15 -13.55
CA VAL A 10 3.87 3.28 -13.59
C VAL A 10 3.51 1.85 -13.13
N ARG A 11 2.80 1.75 -12.00
CA ARG A 11 2.35 0.47 -11.45
C ARG A 11 1.41 -0.27 -12.41
N HIS A 12 0.40 0.41 -12.93
CA HIS A 12 -0.53 -0.14 -13.92
C HIS A 12 0.20 -0.61 -15.17
N LYS A 13 1.13 0.21 -15.69
CA LYS A 13 1.95 -0.14 -16.85
C LYS A 13 2.75 -1.42 -16.60
N LEU A 14 3.42 -1.53 -15.45
CA LEU A 14 4.22 -2.70 -15.12
C LEU A 14 3.34 -3.96 -15.03
N LEU A 15 2.28 -3.91 -14.23
CA LEU A 15 1.36 -5.05 -14.05
C LEU A 15 0.75 -5.49 -15.39
N THR A 16 0.30 -4.53 -16.22
CA THR A 16 -0.26 -4.83 -17.54
C THR A 16 0.76 -5.56 -18.45
N ASN A 17 2.03 -5.16 -18.42
CA ASN A 17 3.05 -5.83 -19.23
C ASN A 17 3.36 -7.24 -18.70
N LEU A 18 3.42 -7.41 -17.38
CA LEU A 18 3.61 -8.72 -16.77
C LEU A 18 2.45 -9.68 -17.14
N ILE A 19 1.20 -9.22 -17.07
CA ILE A 19 0.02 -10.02 -17.43
C ILE A 19 0.02 -10.33 -18.94
N LYS A 20 0.43 -9.41 -19.81
CA LYS A 20 0.57 -9.68 -21.25
C LYS A 20 1.59 -10.78 -21.53
N LEU A 21 2.77 -10.69 -20.93
CA LEU A 21 3.80 -11.73 -21.06
C LEU A 21 3.30 -13.08 -20.55
N TRP A 22 2.56 -13.10 -19.44
CA TRP A 22 1.93 -14.31 -18.92
C TRP A 22 0.89 -14.88 -19.89
N LYS A 23 -0.01 -14.03 -20.43
CA LYS A 23 -1.04 -14.43 -21.39
C LYS A 23 -0.43 -15.08 -22.63
N ASP A 24 0.67 -14.52 -23.11
CA ASP A 24 1.38 -14.98 -24.31
C ASP A 24 2.32 -16.17 -24.04
N ASN A 25 2.34 -16.72 -22.80
CA ASN A 25 3.24 -17.78 -22.33
C ASN A 25 4.74 -17.42 -22.45
N GLN A 26 5.07 -16.14 -22.46
CA GLN A 26 6.44 -15.61 -22.61
C GLN A 26 7.00 -15.01 -21.31
N LEU A 27 6.30 -15.16 -20.17
CA LEU A 27 6.69 -14.49 -18.93
C LEU A 27 8.12 -14.87 -18.52
N VAL A 28 8.43 -16.16 -18.41
CA VAL A 28 9.75 -16.65 -17.98
C VAL A 28 10.85 -16.28 -18.98
N GLU A 29 10.57 -16.33 -20.27
CA GLU A 29 11.57 -16.08 -21.31
C GLU A 29 11.91 -14.60 -21.49
N ARG A 30 10.95 -13.72 -21.26
CA ARG A 30 11.09 -12.30 -21.63
C ARG A 30 11.13 -11.34 -20.45
N ILE A 31 10.77 -11.76 -19.23
CA ILE A 31 10.67 -10.86 -18.10
C ILE A 31 12.00 -10.16 -17.76
N ASP A 32 13.13 -10.83 -17.95
CA ASP A 32 14.45 -10.24 -17.71
C ASP A 32 14.77 -9.07 -18.66
N ARG A 33 14.12 -9.00 -19.81
CA ARG A 33 14.24 -7.90 -20.77
C ARG A 33 13.26 -6.75 -20.47
N LEU A 34 12.21 -7.01 -19.71
CA LEU A 34 11.16 -6.03 -19.45
C LEU A 34 11.68 -4.71 -18.85
N PRO A 35 12.62 -4.68 -17.88
CA PRO A 35 13.20 -3.44 -17.39
C PRO A 35 13.89 -2.60 -18.48
N ILE A 36 14.50 -3.25 -19.46
CA ILE A 36 15.18 -2.60 -20.60
C ILE A 36 14.15 -2.06 -21.59
N GLU A 37 13.10 -2.84 -21.88
CA GLU A 37 12.00 -2.44 -22.77
C GLU A 37 11.21 -1.26 -22.20
N LEU A 38 11.00 -1.22 -20.89
CA LEU A 38 10.31 -0.11 -20.20
C LEU A 38 11.17 1.16 -20.08
N SER A 39 12.50 1.01 -20.00
CA SER A 39 13.46 2.11 -19.92
C SER A 39 14.64 1.91 -20.88
N PRO A 40 14.42 2.08 -22.19
CA PRO A 40 15.49 2.02 -23.18
C PRO A 40 16.48 3.20 -23.02
N ARG A 41 17.73 3.04 -23.46
CA ARG A 41 18.75 4.11 -23.42
C ARG A 41 18.36 5.38 -24.16
N THR A 42 17.47 5.25 -25.13
CA THR A 42 16.93 6.37 -25.92
C THR A 42 15.76 7.09 -25.25
N SER A 43 15.31 6.62 -24.09
CA SER A 43 14.23 7.27 -23.35
C SER A 43 14.64 8.68 -22.96
N ARG A 44 13.78 9.65 -23.31
CA ARG A 44 13.93 11.06 -22.89
C ARG A 44 13.29 11.31 -21.51
N VAL A 45 12.49 10.37 -21.03
CA VAL A 45 11.85 10.46 -19.72
C VAL A 45 12.76 9.75 -18.73
N LEU A 46 13.55 10.52 -18.01
CA LEU A 46 14.32 10.05 -16.87
C LEU A 46 13.46 10.27 -15.61
N GLY A 47 13.15 9.17 -14.90
CA GLY A 47 12.33 9.26 -13.70
C GLY A 47 13.08 9.89 -12.53
N ARG A 48 14.24 9.35 -12.17
CA ARG A 48 14.91 9.73 -10.91
C ARG A 48 16.34 10.18 -11.09
N CYS A 49 17.22 9.28 -11.54
CA CYS A 49 18.65 9.52 -11.63
C CYS A 49 19.13 9.28 -13.06
N CYS A 50 19.07 8.00 -13.45
CA CYS A 50 19.55 7.57 -14.75
C CYS A 50 18.78 6.32 -15.20
N VAL A 51 18.95 5.94 -16.46
CA VAL A 51 18.29 4.76 -17.05
C VAL A 51 18.63 3.46 -16.30
N HIS A 52 19.80 3.36 -15.69
CA HIS A 52 20.21 2.16 -14.96
C HIS A 52 19.45 2.04 -13.64
N LYS A 53 19.29 3.14 -12.89
CA LYS A 53 18.46 3.17 -11.67
C LYS A 53 17.01 2.85 -11.99
N GLU A 54 16.46 3.40 -13.09
CA GLU A 54 15.10 3.09 -13.51
C GLU A 54 14.91 1.60 -13.81
N ARG A 55 15.88 0.96 -14.48
CA ARG A 55 15.83 -0.48 -14.75
C ARG A 55 15.89 -1.33 -13.49
N ALA A 56 16.74 -0.96 -12.53
CA ALA A 56 16.75 -1.60 -11.22
C ALA A 56 15.39 -1.47 -10.53
N VAL A 57 14.81 -0.27 -10.50
CA VAL A 57 13.47 -0.04 -9.94
C VAL A 57 12.40 -0.89 -10.62
N TRP A 58 12.43 -1.05 -11.95
CA TRP A 58 11.50 -1.93 -12.65
C TRP A 58 11.69 -3.40 -12.27
N LYS A 59 12.96 -3.86 -12.15
CA LYS A 59 13.29 -5.23 -11.70
C LYS A 59 12.65 -5.49 -10.34
N TYR A 60 12.98 -4.71 -9.34
CA TYR A 60 12.55 -4.94 -7.97
C TYR A 60 11.05 -4.71 -7.75
N LYS A 61 10.41 -3.77 -8.45
CA LYS A 61 8.95 -3.61 -8.44
C LYS A 61 8.19 -4.80 -9.03
N SER A 62 8.81 -5.59 -9.87
CA SER A 62 8.19 -6.80 -10.44
C SER A 62 8.08 -7.93 -9.41
N ILE A 63 8.97 -7.99 -8.42
CA ILE A 63 9.02 -9.06 -7.41
C ILE A 63 7.73 -9.14 -6.58
N PRO A 64 7.26 -8.06 -5.90
CA PRO A 64 6.01 -8.12 -5.14
C PRO A 64 4.77 -8.28 -6.02
N LEU A 65 4.80 -7.83 -7.27
CA LEU A 65 3.70 -8.07 -8.21
C LEU A 65 3.59 -9.55 -8.61
N MET A 66 4.68 -10.32 -8.51
CA MET A 66 4.68 -11.77 -8.68
C MET A 66 4.43 -12.54 -7.38
N GLY A 67 4.17 -11.83 -6.27
CA GLY A 67 3.79 -12.42 -4.99
C GLY A 67 4.94 -12.79 -4.06
N PHE A 68 6.11 -12.14 -4.20
CA PHE A 68 7.26 -12.34 -3.32
C PHE A 68 7.50 -11.11 -2.43
N ASP A 69 7.98 -11.35 -1.22
CA ASP A 69 8.48 -10.30 -0.35
C ASP A 69 9.91 -9.91 -0.78
N MET A 70 10.32 -8.67 -0.48
CA MET A 70 11.72 -8.26 -0.71
C MET A 70 12.72 -9.06 0.13
N SER A 71 12.32 -9.61 1.27
CA SER A 71 13.13 -10.55 2.04
C SER A 71 13.36 -11.93 1.37
N ASP A 72 12.64 -12.23 0.28
CA ASP A 72 12.88 -13.42 -0.55
C ASP A 72 14.05 -13.24 -1.51
N GLU A 73 14.46 -12.00 -1.71
CA GLU A 73 15.61 -11.64 -2.51
C GLU A 73 16.87 -11.79 -1.65
N THR A 74 17.61 -12.87 -1.87
CA THR A 74 18.84 -13.20 -1.13
C THR A 74 20.09 -13.03 -1.98
N ASP A 75 19.93 -12.85 -3.29
CA ASP A 75 21.02 -12.66 -4.25
C ASP A 75 20.56 -11.71 -5.35
N GLU A 76 21.17 -10.51 -5.39
CA GLU A 76 20.90 -9.49 -6.40
C GLU A 76 21.13 -9.96 -7.84
N LEU A 77 21.90 -11.02 -8.04
CA LEU A 77 22.13 -11.63 -9.35
C LEU A 77 20.98 -12.51 -9.80
N THR A 78 20.06 -12.88 -8.92
CA THR A 78 18.89 -13.70 -9.28
C THR A 78 18.07 -12.99 -10.38
N PRO A 79 17.87 -13.64 -11.54
CA PRO A 79 17.10 -13.07 -12.63
C PRO A 79 15.61 -13.09 -12.31
N LEU A 80 14.84 -12.15 -12.87
CA LEU A 80 13.38 -12.10 -12.72
C LEU A 80 12.70 -13.37 -13.26
N SER A 81 13.29 -14.03 -14.25
CA SER A 81 12.79 -15.29 -14.80
C SER A 81 12.72 -16.42 -13.80
N GLU A 82 13.59 -16.42 -12.79
CA GLU A 82 13.51 -17.38 -11.69
C GLU A 82 12.32 -17.12 -10.78
N TYR A 83 12.07 -15.86 -10.40
CA TYR A 83 10.86 -15.47 -9.66
C TYR A 83 9.60 -15.79 -10.47
N ALA A 84 9.62 -15.52 -11.78
CA ALA A 84 8.49 -15.84 -12.66
C ALA A 84 8.21 -17.34 -12.68
N ARG A 85 9.23 -18.20 -12.77
CA ARG A 85 9.08 -19.65 -12.73
C ARG A 85 8.49 -20.08 -11.40
N LYS A 86 9.06 -19.65 -10.29
CA LYS A 86 8.54 -19.94 -8.93
C LYS A 86 7.09 -19.47 -8.76
N ALA A 87 6.72 -18.32 -9.31
CA ALA A 87 5.35 -17.82 -9.26
C ALA A 87 4.36 -18.70 -10.04
N LEU A 88 4.77 -19.23 -11.20
CA LEU A 88 3.94 -20.12 -12.03
C LEU A 88 3.85 -21.55 -11.49
N GLU A 89 4.89 -22.04 -10.81
CA GLU A 89 4.95 -23.38 -10.23
C GLU A 89 4.31 -23.46 -8.84
N ARG A 90 4.05 -22.30 -8.22
CA ARG A 90 3.54 -22.22 -6.85
C ARG A 90 2.12 -22.81 -6.75
N LYS A 91 1.99 -23.92 -6.02
CA LYS A 91 0.70 -24.53 -5.68
C LYS A 91 0.29 -24.10 -4.26
N GLY A 92 -0.75 -23.31 -4.19
CA GLY A 92 -1.30 -22.83 -2.92
C GLY A 92 -0.92 -21.38 -2.58
N GLN A 93 -1.56 -20.85 -1.54
CA GLN A 93 -1.20 -19.53 -0.99
C GLN A 93 0.16 -19.62 -0.31
N GLN A 94 1.05 -18.74 -0.68
CA GLN A 94 2.26 -18.54 0.11
C GLN A 94 1.85 -17.82 1.40
N GLN A 95 1.82 -18.56 2.50
CA GLN A 95 1.53 -18.01 3.82
C GLN A 95 2.76 -17.26 4.35
N LYS A 96 3.02 -16.07 3.83
CA LYS A 96 3.89 -15.13 4.51
C LYS A 96 3.03 -14.15 5.31
N ASP A 97 3.49 -13.84 6.52
CA ASP A 97 2.77 -12.89 7.39
C ASP A 97 2.77 -11.48 6.80
N ASN A 98 3.79 -11.11 6.06
CA ASN A 98 3.94 -9.81 5.45
C ASN A 98 2.98 -9.63 4.27
N ILE A 99 2.24 -8.52 4.30
CA ILE A 99 1.32 -8.10 3.24
C ILE A 99 1.90 -6.94 2.44
N LEU A 100 2.72 -6.13 3.09
CA LEU A 100 3.37 -4.96 2.55
C LEU A 100 4.87 -5.17 2.53
N CYS A 101 5.52 -4.65 1.50
CA CYS A 101 6.96 -4.57 1.43
C CYS A 101 7.43 -3.17 1.03
N VAL A 102 8.65 -2.83 1.38
CA VAL A 102 9.36 -1.64 0.92
C VAL A 102 10.44 -2.08 -0.05
N ILE A 103 10.50 -1.44 -1.19
CA ILE A 103 11.47 -1.70 -2.24
C ILE A 103 12.62 -0.70 -2.09
N ASP A 104 13.77 -1.17 -1.65
CA ASP A 104 14.96 -0.35 -1.34
C ASP A 104 15.39 0.50 -2.54
N GLU A 105 15.46 -0.07 -3.73
CA GLU A 105 15.88 0.63 -4.95
C GLU A 105 14.90 1.72 -5.35
N ALA A 106 13.65 1.58 -4.96
CA ALA A 106 12.62 2.57 -5.20
C ALA A 106 12.52 3.60 -4.07
N CYS A 107 12.93 3.25 -2.86
CA CYS A 107 12.98 4.18 -1.74
C CYS A 107 14.03 5.27 -2.01
N SER A 108 13.65 6.52 -1.78
CA SER A 108 14.54 7.66 -1.97
C SER A 108 15.30 8.03 -0.70
N SER A 109 15.16 7.25 0.36
CA SER A 109 15.77 7.54 1.68
C SER A 109 15.56 9.01 2.06
N CYS A 110 14.28 9.45 2.02
CA CYS A 110 13.93 10.85 2.27
C CYS A 110 14.61 11.35 3.54
N VAL A 111 15.18 12.53 3.50
CA VAL A 111 15.83 13.14 4.66
C VAL A 111 14.81 13.17 5.81
N GLN A 112 15.28 12.89 7.03
CA GLN A 112 14.43 12.92 8.21
C GLN A 112 13.63 14.23 8.27
N THR A 113 12.38 14.14 8.69
CA THR A 113 11.49 15.30 8.83
C THR A 113 12.20 16.47 9.51
N ASN A 114 12.26 17.59 8.82
CA ASN A 114 12.91 18.78 9.33
C ASN A 114 12.28 20.06 8.74
N TYR A 115 12.83 21.19 9.16
CA TYR A 115 12.52 22.50 8.60
C TYR A 115 13.74 22.99 7.80
N GLU A 116 13.47 23.55 6.62
CA GLU A 116 14.49 24.11 5.74
C GLU A 116 14.22 25.61 5.47
N ILE A 117 15.28 26.39 5.40
CA ILE A 117 15.20 27.81 5.07
C ILE A 117 15.41 27.98 3.58
N THR A 118 14.40 28.45 2.90
CA THR A 118 14.43 28.68 1.45
C THR A 118 15.13 29.99 1.09
N ASN A 119 15.38 30.18 -0.20
CA ASN A 119 15.93 31.43 -0.75
C ASN A 119 15.01 32.65 -0.59
N LEU A 120 13.75 32.46 -0.16
CA LEU A 120 12.80 33.54 0.18
C LEU A 120 13.23 34.30 1.44
N CYS A 121 14.14 33.76 2.24
CA CYS A 121 14.67 34.45 3.43
C CYS A 121 15.25 35.81 3.05
N LYS A 122 14.75 36.86 3.70
CA LYS A 122 15.17 38.28 3.47
C LYS A 122 16.29 38.74 4.39
N GLY A 123 16.77 37.89 5.34
CA GLY A 123 17.74 38.32 6.33
C GLY A 123 17.23 39.46 7.19
N CYS A 124 15.93 39.41 7.60
CA CYS A 124 15.23 40.50 8.29
C CYS A 124 15.90 40.86 9.62
N VAL A 125 15.74 42.09 10.05
CA VAL A 125 16.29 42.61 11.33
C VAL A 125 15.62 41.98 12.54
N ALA A 126 14.32 41.62 12.43
CA ALA A 126 13.55 41.03 13.53
C ALA A 126 14.08 39.66 13.98
N ARG A 127 14.64 38.88 13.06
CA ARG A 127 15.25 37.56 13.33
C ARG A 127 14.39 36.65 14.24
N ALA A 128 13.06 36.76 14.16
CA ALA A 128 12.14 36.05 15.03
C ALA A 128 12.33 34.52 15.00
N CYS A 129 12.79 33.96 13.90
CA CYS A 129 13.14 32.56 13.78
C CYS A 129 14.29 32.15 14.72
N ALA A 130 15.33 32.95 14.84
CA ALA A 130 16.48 32.66 15.71
C ALA A 130 16.19 33.02 17.16
N THR A 131 15.58 34.19 17.40
CA THR A 131 15.27 34.69 18.78
C THR A 131 14.32 33.74 19.52
N ASN A 132 13.39 33.09 18.82
CA ASN A 132 12.46 32.15 19.45
C ASN A 132 12.92 30.68 19.34
N CYS A 133 14.13 30.40 18.85
CA CYS A 133 14.63 29.03 18.78
C CYS A 133 15.09 28.52 20.14
N PRO A 134 14.42 27.50 20.73
CA PRO A 134 14.77 27.02 22.08
C PRO A 134 16.13 26.33 22.15
N LYS A 135 16.69 25.95 20.98
CA LYS A 135 17.99 25.27 20.87
C LYS A 135 19.07 26.14 20.24
N ASN A 136 18.78 27.40 19.93
CA ASN A 136 19.69 28.30 19.22
C ASN A 136 20.26 27.67 17.91
N ALA A 137 19.45 26.85 17.24
CA ALA A 137 19.85 26.09 16.06
C ALA A 137 19.84 26.95 14.77
N ILE A 138 19.59 28.26 14.83
CA ILE A 138 19.53 29.13 13.65
C ILE A 138 20.65 30.12 13.67
N GLU A 139 21.51 29.99 12.68
CA GLU A 139 22.65 30.86 12.42
C GLU A 139 22.42 31.76 11.20
N PHE A 140 23.30 32.71 10.95
CA PHE A 140 23.24 33.60 9.79
C PHE A 140 24.50 33.50 8.95
N ASN A 141 24.33 33.25 7.68
CA ASN A 141 25.42 33.20 6.74
C ASN A 141 25.99 34.61 6.43
N ARG A 142 27.08 34.70 5.65
CA ARG A 142 27.70 35.98 5.25
C ARG A 142 26.77 36.93 4.51
N ALA A 143 25.75 36.44 3.87
CA ALA A 143 24.70 37.23 3.21
C ALA A 143 23.59 37.67 4.16
N GLY A 144 23.68 37.41 5.45
CA GLY A 144 22.69 37.73 6.47
C GLY A 144 21.44 36.85 6.43
N LYS A 145 21.42 35.81 5.61
CA LYS A 145 20.29 34.87 5.54
C LYS A 145 20.44 33.80 6.62
N ALA A 146 19.31 33.42 7.20
CA ALA A 146 19.26 32.37 8.22
C ALA A 146 19.60 31.00 7.62
N VAL A 147 20.25 30.14 8.43
CA VAL A 147 20.57 28.74 8.14
C VAL A 147 20.26 27.93 9.38
N ILE A 148 19.68 26.77 9.23
CA ILE A 148 19.40 25.84 10.34
C ILE A 148 20.60 24.91 10.52
N ASN A 149 21.11 24.84 11.75
CA ASN A 149 22.02 23.78 12.15
C ASN A 149 21.19 22.55 12.55
N HIS A 150 21.19 21.52 11.70
CA HIS A 150 20.38 20.34 11.88
C HIS A 150 20.82 19.47 13.06
N ASP A 151 22.09 19.56 13.47
CA ASP A 151 22.60 18.80 14.63
C ASP A 151 22.01 19.31 15.95
N LEU A 152 21.63 20.60 15.99
CA LEU A 152 21.00 21.23 17.16
C LEU A 152 19.49 21.29 17.05
N CYS A 153 18.94 21.17 15.85
CA CYS A 153 17.54 21.35 15.58
C CYS A 153 16.70 20.17 16.08
N ILE A 154 15.67 20.46 16.88
CA ILE A 154 14.70 19.46 17.38
C ILE A 154 13.39 19.45 16.57
N SER A 155 13.37 20.07 15.42
CA SER A 155 12.22 20.15 14.51
C SER A 155 10.88 20.59 15.15
N CYS A 156 10.95 21.53 16.12
CA CYS A 156 9.77 21.99 16.88
C CYS A 156 8.82 22.91 16.09
N GLY A 157 9.22 23.46 14.94
CA GLY A 157 8.39 24.30 14.07
C GLY A 157 8.22 25.76 14.50
N ILE A 158 8.74 26.20 15.65
CA ILE A 158 8.60 27.56 16.15
C ILE A 158 9.14 28.59 15.15
N CYS A 159 10.26 28.31 14.53
CA CYS A 159 10.85 29.19 13.52
C CYS A 159 9.97 29.34 12.27
N HIS A 160 9.29 28.27 11.86
CA HIS A 160 8.37 28.27 10.74
C HIS A 160 7.14 29.16 11.04
N SER A 161 6.51 29.00 12.19
CA SER A 161 5.32 29.77 12.58
C SER A 161 5.62 31.25 12.80
N ASN A 162 6.86 31.61 13.18
CA ASN A 162 7.27 32.99 13.42
C ASN A 162 7.91 33.70 12.23
N CYS A 163 8.03 33.04 11.07
CA CYS A 163 8.62 33.67 9.89
C CYS A 163 7.58 34.49 9.10
N PRO A 164 7.66 35.86 9.08
CA PRO A 164 6.66 36.68 8.39
C PRO A 164 6.70 36.54 6.86
N TYR A 165 7.77 35.96 6.32
CA TYR A 165 7.94 35.73 4.88
C TYR A 165 7.64 34.30 4.45
N ASN A 166 7.22 33.40 5.36
CA ASN A 166 7.04 31.98 5.09
C ASN A 166 8.26 31.36 4.40
N ALA A 167 9.45 31.84 4.74
CA ALA A 167 10.69 31.41 4.12
C ALA A 167 11.23 30.09 4.71
N ILE A 168 10.61 29.57 5.76
CA ILE A 168 10.95 28.30 6.41
C ILE A 168 9.87 27.31 6.05
N VAL A 169 10.25 26.19 5.44
CA VAL A 169 9.30 25.16 4.98
C VAL A 169 9.47 23.89 5.81
N TYR A 170 8.34 23.24 6.07
CA TYR A 170 8.28 21.94 6.67
C TYR A 170 8.46 20.87 5.59
N MET A 171 9.39 19.96 5.78
CA MET A 171 9.66 18.84 4.87
C MET A 171 9.38 17.51 5.58
N PRO A 172 8.18 16.95 5.42
CA PRO A 172 7.83 15.65 5.99
C PRO A 172 8.50 14.51 5.24
N VAL A 173 8.65 13.38 5.90
CA VAL A 173 8.80 12.08 5.23
C VAL A 173 7.39 11.56 4.94
N PRO A 174 6.94 11.51 3.68
CA PRO A 174 5.51 11.36 3.37
C PRO A 174 4.90 10.04 3.88
N CYS A 175 5.66 8.94 3.90
CA CYS A 175 5.18 7.65 4.37
C CYS A 175 5.11 7.57 5.91
N GLU A 176 6.08 8.16 6.62
CA GLU A 176 6.09 8.26 8.08
C GLU A 176 4.94 9.15 8.57
N GLU A 177 4.78 10.32 7.94
CA GLU A 177 3.71 11.28 8.29
C GLU A 177 2.31 10.72 8.06
N ALA A 178 2.13 9.95 6.97
CA ALA A 178 0.84 9.34 6.65
C ALA A 178 0.49 8.16 7.55
N CYS A 179 1.46 7.61 8.30
CA CYS A 179 1.23 6.45 9.15
C CYS A 179 0.58 6.83 10.48
N PRO A 180 -0.71 6.48 10.71
CA PRO A 180 -1.43 6.90 11.92
C PRO A 180 -0.88 6.27 13.21
N VAL A 181 -0.18 5.15 13.08
CA VAL A 181 0.37 4.38 14.20
C VAL A 181 1.90 4.42 14.26
N LYS A 182 2.53 5.24 13.41
CA LYS A 182 3.99 5.40 13.34
C LYS A 182 4.74 4.07 13.25
N ALA A 183 4.21 3.17 12.42
CA ALA A 183 4.81 1.87 12.15
C ALA A 183 5.91 1.93 11.08
N ILE A 184 6.22 3.11 10.53
CA ILE A 184 7.23 3.29 9.48
C ILE A 184 8.38 4.07 10.08
N THR A 185 9.57 3.52 9.98
CA THR A 185 10.81 4.10 10.50
C THR A 185 11.98 3.75 9.57
N LYS A 186 13.05 4.52 9.65
CA LYS A 186 14.27 4.25 8.88
C LYS A 186 15.13 3.18 9.54
N ASP A 187 15.72 2.34 8.70
CA ASP A 187 16.81 1.44 9.11
C ASP A 187 18.16 2.20 9.17
N GLU A 188 19.24 1.48 9.50
CA GLU A 188 20.60 2.02 9.59
C GLU A 188 21.11 2.59 8.25
N ARG A 189 20.55 2.15 7.12
CA ARG A 189 20.88 2.64 5.78
C ARG A 189 20.01 3.85 5.36
N GLY A 190 19.09 4.28 6.23
CA GLY A 190 18.14 5.35 5.95
C GLY A 190 16.97 4.91 5.06
N VAL A 191 16.81 3.62 4.79
CA VAL A 191 15.69 3.07 4.04
C VAL A 191 14.50 2.85 4.98
N GLU A 192 13.30 3.12 4.50
CA GLU A 192 12.09 2.93 5.30
C GLU A 192 11.82 1.45 5.55
N HIS A 193 11.44 1.14 6.76
CA HIS A 193 11.03 -0.18 7.21
C HIS A 193 9.62 -0.12 7.84
N ILE A 194 8.82 -1.17 7.65
CA ILE A 194 7.49 -1.30 8.24
C ILE A 194 7.57 -2.25 9.43
N ASP A 195 7.29 -1.73 10.62
CA ASP A 195 7.16 -2.54 11.84
C ASP A 195 5.80 -3.26 11.84
N GLU A 196 5.80 -4.53 11.51
CA GLU A 196 4.61 -5.38 11.43
C GLU A 196 3.87 -5.49 12.79
N SER A 197 4.60 -5.36 13.90
CA SER A 197 4.00 -5.40 15.23
C SER A 197 3.07 -4.20 15.50
N LYS A 198 3.33 -3.07 14.83
CA LYS A 198 2.54 -1.84 14.93
C LYS A 198 1.60 -1.63 13.74
N CYS A 199 1.94 -2.19 12.58
CA CYS A 199 1.22 -1.93 11.34
C CYS A 199 -0.22 -2.42 11.41
N ILE A 200 -1.17 -1.56 11.01
CA ILE A 200 -2.61 -1.86 10.92
C ILE A 200 -3.09 -2.11 9.49
N TYR A 201 -2.18 -2.24 8.55
CA TYR A 201 -2.44 -2.55 7.13
C TYR A 201 -3.40 -1.60 6.40
N CYS A 202 -3.51 -0.35 6.84
CA CYS A 202 -4.44 0.63 6.26
C CYS A 202 -4.08 1.10 4.84
N GLY A 203 -2.86 0.85 4.36
CA GLY A 203 -2.40 1.19 3.01
C GLY A 203 -2.13 2.68 2.75
N LYS A 204 -2.23 3.58 3.74
CA LYS A 204 -1.97 5.02 3.55
C LYS A 204 -0.58 5.31 3.02
N CYS A 205 0.42 4.57 3.48
CA CYS A 205 1.81 4.70 3.05
C CYS A 205 2.03 4.42 1.56
N ILE A 206 1.27 3.49 0.97
CA ILE A 206 1.33 3.18 -0.47
C ILE A 206 0.98 4.43 -1.29
N ASN A 207 -0.11 5.10 -0.90
CA ASN A 207 -0.62 6.28 -1.63
C ASN A 207 0.22 7.53 -1.36
N SER A 208 0.87 7.62 -0.20
CA SER A 208 1.64 8.80 0.22
C SER A 208 3.08 8.78 -0.30
N CYS A 209 3.63 7.61 -0.66
CA CYS A 209 5.00 7.53 -1.16
C CYS A 209 5.11 8.08 -2.59
N PRO A 210 5.77 9.23 -2.82
CA PRO A 210 5.87 9.83 -4.15
C PRO A 210 6.79 9.04 -5.09
N PHE A 211 7.57 8.12 -4.55
CA PHE A 211 8.46 7.24 -5.30
C PHE A 211 7.84 5.88 -5.62
N GLY A 212 6.68 5.57 -5.01
CA GLY A 212 6.02 4.27 -5.15
C GLY A 212 6.95 3.14 -4.72
N ALA A 213 7.62 3.30 -3.58
CA ALA A 213 8.50 2.29 -3.01
C ALA A 213 7.76 1.23 -2.18
N ILE A 214 6.54 1.54 -1.74
CA ILE A 214 5.75 0.64 -0.89
C ILE A 214 4.72 -0.08 -1.75
N PHE A 215 4.73 -1.41 -1.67
CA PHE A 215 3.84 -2.29 -2.44
C PHE A 215 3.14 -3.29 -1.53
N GLU A 216 1.93 -3.69 -1.91
CA GLU A 216 1.33 -4.93 -1.44
C GLU A 216 1.93 -6.12 -2.20
N ILE A 217 2.06 -7.25 -1.52
CA ILE A 217 2.46 -8.53 -2.11
C ILE A 217 1.22 -9.09 -2.81
N SER A 218 1.29 -9.15 -4.13
CA SER A 218 0.16 -9.46 -5.01
C SER A 218 -0.12 -10.95 -5.11
N GLN A 219 -1.39 -11.34 -5.18
CA GLN A 219 -1.85 -12.69 -5.46
C GLN A 219 -2.35 -12.86 -6.90
N VAL A 220 -2.13 -11.87 -7.77
CA VAL A 220 -2.68 -11.88 -9.13
C VAL A 220 -2.21 -13.09 -9.93
N PHE A 221 -0.92 -13.44 -9.85
CA PHE A 221 -0.40 -14.60 -10.60
C PHE A 221 -0.92 -15.93 -10.05
N ASP A 222 -1.16 -16.05 -8.75
CA ASP A 222 -1.76 -17.24 -8.15
C ASP A 222 -3.19 -17.46 -8.70
N VAL A 223 -3.97 -16.40 -8.78
CA VAL A 223 -5.34 -16.43 -9.34
C VAL A 223 -5.31 -16.75 -10.83
N LEU A 224 -4.48 -16.05 -11.61
CA LEU A 224 -4.40 -16.24 -13.05
C LEU A 224 -3.94 -17.65 -13.43
N GLN A 225 -2.98 -18.21 -12.68
CA GLN A 225 -2.47 -19.55 -12.95
C GLN A 225 -3.54 -20.62 -12.68
N ARG A 226 -4.29 -20.52 -11.58
CA ARG A 226 -5.39 -21.42 -11.26
C ARG A 226 -6.54 -21.34 -12.27
N LEU A 227 -6.88 -20.14 -12.74
CA LEU A 227 -7.86 -19.97 -13.82
C LEU A 227 -7.38 -20.66 -15.11
N ARG A 228 -6.09 -20.60 -15.44
CA ARG A 228 -5.50 -21.28 -16.60
C ARG A 228 -5.52 -22.80 -16.45
N GLU A 229 -5.35 -23.31 -15.24
CA GLU A 229 -5.44 -24.74 -14.91
C GLU A 229 -6.87 -25.27 -14.89
N GLY A 230 -7.87 -24.38 -15.07
CA GLY A 230 -9.28 -24.73 -15.14
C GLY A 230 -9.92 -24.96 -13.77
N GLU A 231 -9.32 -24.45 -12.68
CA GLU A 231 -9.95 -24.49 -11.37
C GLU A 231 -11.23 -23.63 -11.38
N LYS A 232 -12.29 -24.16 -10.80
CA LYS A 232 -13.53 -23.42 -10.62
C LYS A 232 -13.32 -22.30 -9.62
N MET A 233 -13.58 -21.07 -10.02
CA MET A 233 -13.37 -19.89 -9.18
C MET A 233 -14.58 -18.96 -9.24
N VAL A 234 -14.95 -18.43 -8.08
CA VAL A 234 -16.02 -17.41 -7.93
C VAL A 234 -15.40 -16.13 -7.43
N ALA A 235 -15.70 -15.03 -8.09
CA ALA A 235 -15.24 -13.70 -7.69
C ALA A 235 -16.23 -13.09 -6.68
N VAL A 236 -15.71 -12.65 -5.54
CA VAL A 236 -16.42 -11.84 -4.55
C VAL A 236 -15.92 -10.41 -4.66
N VAL A 237 -16.77 -9.50 -5.14
CA VAL A 237 -16.33 -8.19 -5.64
C VAL A 237 -16.78 -7.05 -4.73
N ALA A 238 -15.83 -6.23 -4.30
CA ALA A 238 -16.09 -5.04 -3.50
C ALA A 238 -16.84 -3.98 -4.33
N PRO A 239 -17.87 -3.28 -3.77
CA PRO A 239 -18.63 -2.26 -4.49
C PRO A 239 -17.78 -1.12 -5.07
N ALA A 240 -16.61 -0.87 -4.49
CA ALA A 240 -15.66 0.15 -4.97
C ALA A 240 -15.20 -0.05 -6.43
N ILE A 241 -15.36 -1.24 -7.01
CA ILE A 241 -15.01 -1.50 -8.41
C ILE A 241 -15.89 -0.68 -9.36
N LEU A 242 -17.14 -0.43 -9.00
CA LEU A 242 -18.12 0.27 -9.84
C LEU A 242 -17.72 1.73 -10.10
N GLY A 243 -17.04 2.37 -9.14
CA GLY A 243 -16.53 3.72 -9.30
C GLY A 243 -15.24 3.83 -10.11
N GLN A 244 -14.64 2.70 -10.53
CA GLN A 244 -13.35 2.69 -11.23
C GLN A 244 -13.49 2.67 -12.76
N TYR A 245 -14.61 2.21 -13.25
CA TYR A 245 -14.88 2.09 -14.69
C TYR A 245 -16.08 2.93 -15.10
N ASN A 246 -15.96 3.62 -16.22
CA ASN A 246 -17.11 4.30 -16.83
C ASN A 246 -17.88 3.31 -17.71
N ALA A 247 -18.45 2.30 -17.06
CA ALA A 247 -19.20 1.23 -17.71
C ALA A 247 -20.35 0.75 -16.81
N PRO A 248 -21.47 0.25 -17.38
CA PRO A 248 -22.52 -0.40 -16.61
C PRO A 248 -21.99 -1.59 -15.80
N THR A 249 -22.57 -1.83 -14.63
CA THR A 249 -22.19 -2.90 -13.70
C THR A 249 -22.13 -4.26 -14.37
N GLU A 250 -23.11 -4.58 -15.21
CA GLU A 250 -23.24 -5.86 -15.93
C GLU A 250 -22.04 -6.08 -16.86
N LYS A 251 -21.53 -5.03 -17.48
CA LYS A 251 -20.34 -5.12 -18.33
C LYS A 251 -19.07 -5.38 -17.51
N VAL A 252 -18.95 -4.77 -16.33
CA VAL A 252 -17.82 -5.01 -15.43
C VAL A 252 -17.83 -6.46 -14.95
N TYR A 253 -18.96 -6.95 -14.50
CA TYR A 253 -19.10 -8.33 -14.05
C TYR A 253 -18.98 -9.34 -15.19
N GLY A 254 -19.53 -9.01 -16.37
CA GLY A 254 -19.33 -9.80 -17.58
C GLY A 254 -17.85 -9.91 -17.98
N ALA A 255 -17.07 -8.84 -17.80
CA ALA A 255 -15.62 -8.87 -18.04
C ALA A 255 -14.89 -9.79 -17.06
N ILE A 256 -15.28 -9.81 -15.78
CA ILE A 256 -14.71 -10.72 -14.77
C ILE A 256 -15.03 -12.18 -15.16
N LYS A 257 -16.27 -12.49 -15.54
CA LYS A 257 -16.63 -13.83 -16.04
C LYS A 257 -15.85 -14.20 -17.31
N ALA A 258 -15.63 -13.26 -18.20
CA ALA A 258 -14.85 -13.48 -19.44
C ALA A 258 -13.36 -13.78 -19.18
N ILE A 259 -12.82 -13.43 -18.00
CA ILE A 259 -11.45 -13.81 -17.59
C ILE A 259 -11.39 -15.29 -17.19
N GLY A 260 -12.54 -15.92 -16.84
CA GLY A 260 -12.63 -17.33 -16.48
C GLY A 260 -13.30 -17.63 -15.15
N PHE A 261 -13.80 -16.61 -14.44
CA PHE A 261 -14.58 -16.83 -13.23
C PHE A 261 -15.96 -17.41 -13.56
N GLU A 262 -16.37 -18.43 -12.80
CA GLU A 262 -17.67 -19.08 -12.97
C GLU A 262 -18.83 -18.15 -12.60
N ASP A 263 -18.68 -17.40 -11.50
CA ASP A 263 -19.65 -16.44 -11.05
C ASP A 263 -19.03 -15.20 -10.40
N VAL A 264 -19.87 -14.17 -10.22
CA VAL A 264 -19.52 -12.91 -9.55
C VAL A 264 -20.58 -12.59 -8.51
N ILE A 265 -20.16 -12.48 -7.25
CA ILE A 265 -21.00 -12.15 -6.12
C ILE A 265 -20.58 -10.78 -5.56
N GLU A 266 -21.55 -9.93 -5.32
CA GLU A 266 -21.31 -8.62 -4.72
C GLU A 266 -21.11 -8.73 -3.21
N VAL A 267 -20.07 -8.08 -2.69
CA VAL A 267 -19.85 -7.98 -1.23
C VAL A 267 -21.02 -7.28 -0.51
N ALA A 268 -21.81 -6.49 -1.26
CA ALA A 268 -23.03 -5.88 -0.73
C ALA A 268 -24.04 -6.92 -0.18
N GLN A 269 -24.10 -8.12 -0.78
CA GLN A 269 -24.95 -9.21 -0.25
C GLN A 269 -24.46 -9.67 1.13
N GLY A 270 -23.13 -9.83 1.29
CA GLY A 270 -22.54 -10.14 2.59
C GLY A 270 -22.72 -9.02 3.61
N ALA A 271 -22.75 -7.75 3.17
CA ALA A 271 -23.02 -6.62 4.06
C ALA A 271 -24.43 -6.67 4.67
N MET A 272 -25.41 -7.18 3.96
CA MET A 272 -26.77 -7.39 4.51
C MET A 272 -26.76 -8.39 5.66
N GLU A 273 -25.99 -9.48 5.54
CA GLU A 273 -25.82 -10.45 6.61
C GLU A 273 -25.04 -9.85 7.80
N THR A 274 -23.98 -9.09 7.52
CA THR A 274 -23.25 -8.38 8.58
C THR A 274 -24.18 -7.46 9.37
N ILE A 275 -24.98 -6.63 8.69
CA ILE A 275 -25.90 -5.68 9.34
C ILE A 275 -26.93 -6.43 10.21
N ARG A 276 -27.49 -7.54 9.72
CA ARG A 276 -28.47 -8.33 10.47
C ARG A 276 -27.87 -8.91 11.75
N ASN A 277 -26.68 -9.50 11.64
CA ASN A 277 -26.02 -10.14 12.78
C ASN A 277 -25.45 -9.11 13.76
N GLU A 278 -24.84 -8.01 13.28
CA GLU A 278 -24.37 -6.92 14.16
C GLU A 278 -25.53 -6.23 14.87
N GLY A 279 -26.69 -6.08 14.22
CA GLY A 279 -27.89 -5.52 14.85
C GLY A 279 -28.36 -6.36 16.03
N ALA A 280 -28.47 -7.68 15.84
CA ALA A 280 -28.85 -8.60 16.92
C ALA A 280 -27.82 -8.62 18.07
N GLU A 281 -26.53 -8.66 17.71
CA GLU A 281 -25.44 -8.60 18.71
C GLU A 281 -25.46 -7.28 19.50
N LEU A 282 -25.76 -6.16 18.83
CA LEU A 282 -25.86 -4.85 19.51
C LEU A 282 -27.01 -4.83 20.52
N GLU A 283 -28.18 -5.36 20.16
CA GLU A 283 -29.34 -5.45 21.07
C GLU A 283 -28.98 -6.27 22.32
N GLU A 284 -28.37 -7.44 22.16
CA GLU A 284 -27.90 -8.28 23.25
C GLU A 284 -26.89 -7.55 24.15
N LYS A 285 -25.89 -6.88 23.54
CA LYS A 285 -24.87 -6.13 24.29
C LYS A 285 -25.44 -4.95 25.08
N ILE A 286 -26.44 -4.26 24.55
CA ILE A 286 -27.12 -3.17 25.27
C ILE A 286 -27.92 -3.73 26.45
N GLU A 287 -28.60 -4.89 26.30
CA GLU A 287 -29.31 -5.56 27.37
C GLU A 287 -28.36 -6.00 28.50
N GLU A 288 -27.13 -6.43 28.13
CA GLU A 288 -26.05 -6.73 29.09
C GLU A 288 -25.47 -5.47 29.78
N GLY A 289 -25.91 -4.27 29.40
CA GLY A 289 -25.45 -2.99 29.96
C GLY A 289 -24.23 -2.39 29.31
N GLN A 290 -23.81 -2.89 28.12
CA GLN A 290 -22.72 -2.31 27.36
C GLN A 290 -23.18 -0.99 26.72
N ALA A 291 -22.38 0.09 26.90
CA ALA A 291 -22.77 1.44 26.44
C ALA A 291 -22.77 1.62 24.91
N PHE A 292 -21.94 0.88 24.19
CA PHE A 292 -21.82 0.93 22.72
C PHE A 292 -21.12 -0.31 22.20
N MET A 293 -21.21 -0.52 20.90
CA MET A 293 -20.44 -1.53 20.15
C MET A 293 -19.85 -0.89 18.91
N THR A 294 -18.72 -1.39 18.44
CA THR A 294 -18.09 -0.99 17.16
C THR A 294 -18.11 -2.16 16.19
N THR A 295 -18.26 -1.85 14.92
CA THR A 295 -18.28 -2.88 13.85
C THR A 295 -16.92 -3.56 13.66
N SER A 296 -16.92 -4.83 13.26
CA SER A 296 -15.75 -5.62 12.87
C SER A 296 -15.41 -5.52 11.38
N CYS A 297 -16.23 -4.84 10.56
CA CYS A 297 -16.14 -4.85 9.09
C CYS A 297 -14.84 -4.24 8.53
N CYS A 298 -14.13 -3.42 9.31
CA CYS A 298 -12.85 -2.82 8.93
C CYS A 298 -11.66 -3.54 9.60
N PRO A 299 -10.89 -4.39 8.88
CA PRO A 299 -9.77 -5.12 9.48
C PRO A 299 -8.67 -4.20 10.05
N SER A 300 -8.47 -3.01 9.46
CA SER A 300 -7.53 -2.02 10.02
C SER A 300 -7.98 -1.50 11.38
N TRP A 301 -9.28 -1.34 11.61
CA TRP A 301 -9.84 -0.97 12.91
C TRP A 301 -9.61 -2.08 13.94
N VAL A 302 -9.90 -3.32 13.56
CA VAL A 302 -9.67 -4.49 14.42
C VAL A 302 -8.20 -4.61 14.80
N GLU A 303 -7.28 -4.42 13.83
CA GLU A 303 -5.83 -4.39 14.10
C GLU A 303 -5.43 -3.22 15.01
N LEU A 304 -6.02 -2.04 14.81
CA LEU A 304 -5.77 -0.87 15.67
C LEU A 304 -6.15 -1.16 17.11
N ALA A 305 -7.33 -1.71 17.33
CA ALA A 305 -7.79 -2.09 18.67
C ALA A 305 -6.92 -3.20 19.28
N ASN A 306 -6.53 -4.18 18.47
CA ASN A 306 -5.70 -5.30 18.94
C ASN A 306 -4.29 -4.88 19.34
N LYS A 307 -3.68 -3.92 18.64
CA LYS A 307 -2.28 -3.54 18.82
C LYS A 307 -2.08 -2.26 19.64
N HIS A 308 -3.04 -1.33 19.58
CA HIS A 308 -2.84 0.02 20.13
C HIS A 308 -3.92 0.50 21.10
N LEU A 309 -5.17 -0.01 20.99
CA LEU A 309 -6.31 0.44 21.79
C LEU A 309 -6.96 -0.77 22.46
N HIS A 310 -6.22 -1.43 23.33
CA HIS A 310 -6.65 -2.70 23.95
C HIS A 310 -7.96 -2.59 24.71
N GLU A 311 -8.26 -1.42 25.26
CA GLU A 311 -9.52 -1.11 25.94
C GLU A 311 -10.74 -1.17 25.02
N MET A 312 -10.54 -1.06 23.70
CA MET A 312 -11.62 -1.14 22.70
C MET A 312 -11.99 -2.56 22.31
N LYS A 313 -11.15 -3.54 22.62
CA LYS A 313 -11.39 -4.95 22.20
C LYS A 313 -12.74 -5.51 22.64
N PRO A 314 -13.23 -5.29 23.89
CA PRO A 314 -14.52 -5.81 24.32
C PRO A 314 -15.72 -5.23 23.58
N PHE A 315 -15.52 -4.09 22.91
CA PHE A 315 -16.57 -3.35 22.21
C PHE A 315 -16.62 -3.67 20.71
N ILE A 316 -15.70 -4.50 20.19
CA ILE A 316 -15.71 -4.90 18.77
C ILE A 316 -16.72 -6.02 18.59
N SER A 317 -17.59 -5.90 17.57
CA SER A 317 -18.50 -6.97 17.18
C SER A 317 -17.71 -8.26 16.85
N SER A 318 -18.26 -9.38 17.28
CA SER A 318 -17.78 -10.72 16.93
C SER A 318 -18.23 -11.19 15.53
N THR A 319 -19.12 -10.44 14.91
CA THR A 319 -19.73 -10.74 13.62
C THR A 319 -18.71 -10.70 12.49
N GLY A 320 -18.85 -11.61 11.53
CA GLY A 320 -18.02 -11.65 10.33
C GLY A 320 -18.18 -10.40 9.45
N SER A 321 -17.14 -10.05 8.75
CA SER A 321 -17.17 -8.89 7.84
C SER A 321 -18.04 -9.16 6.60
N PRO A 322 -18.43 -8.12 5.84
CA PRO A 322 -19.11 -8.27 4.55
C PRO A 322 -18.39 -9.20 3.56
N MET A 323 -17.04 -9.19 3.56
CA MET A 323 -16.25 -10.09 2.73
C MET A 323 -16.43 -11.55 3.17
N TYR A 324 -16.40 -11.80 4.47
CA TYR A 324 -16.57 -13.14 5.05
C TYR A 324 -17.96 -13.73 4.67
N TYR A 325 -19.04 -12.98 4.88
CA TYR A 325 -20.38 -13.46 4.53
C TYR A 325 -20.58 -13.62 3.03
N ALA A 326 -20.04 -12.72 2.22
CA ALA A 326 -20.08 -12.89 0.77
C ALA A 326 -19.30 -14.12 0.30
N ALA A 327 -18.19 -14.45 0.95
CA ALA A 327 -17.44 -15.68 0.69
C ALA A 327 -18.25 -16.94 1.12
N ARG A 328 -18.98 -16.88 2.24
CA ARG A 328 -19.90 -17.96 2.64
C ARG A 328 -21.02 -18.16 1.61
N ILE A 329 -21.68 -17.10 1.18
CA ILE A 329 -22.70 -17.15 0.13
C ILE A 329 -22.11 -17.78 -1.15
N ALA A 330 -20.89 -17.39 -1.52
CA ALA A 330 -20.20 -17.98 -2.66
C ALA A 330 -19.99 -19.48 -2.50
N LYS A 331 -19.60 -19.93 -1.32
CA LYS A 331 -19.41 -21.37 -1.00
C LYS A 331 -20.69 -22.15 -0.92
N GLU A 332 -21.78 -21.54 -0.45
CA GLU A 332 -23.10 -22.16 -0.43
C GLU A 332 -23.64 -22.39 -1.85
N ASN A 333 -23.45 -21.40 -2.74
CA ASN A 333 -23.88 -21.50 -4.14
C ASN A 333 -22.94 -22.38 -5.00
N HIS A 334 -21.63 -22.39 -4.70
CA HIS A 334 -20.59 -23.06 -5.45
C HIS A 334 -19.61 -23.79 -4.49
N PRO A 335 -20.02 -24.94 -3.90
CA PRO A 335 -19.24 -25.62 -2.86
C PRO A 335 -17.81 -25.99 -3.28
N ASP A 336 -17.63 -26.37 -4.54
CA ASP A 336 -16.35 -26.82 -5.11
C ASP A 336 -15.48 -25.68 -5.65
N ALA A 337 -16.00 -24.46 -5.69
CA ALA A 337 -15.24 -23.33 -6.26
C ALA A 337 -14.32 -22.68 -5.23
N LEU A 338 -13.16 -22.22 -5.68
CA LEU A 338 -12.28 -21.34 -4.91
C LEU A 338 -12.86 -19.92 -4.93
N VAL A 339 -12.96 -19.30 -3.76
CA VAL A 339 -13.48 -17.93 -3.65
C VAL A 339 -12.31 -16.93 -3.72
N VAL A 340 -12.45 -15.94 -4.58
CA VAL A 340 -11.45 -14.89 -4.79
C VAL A 340 -12.07 -13.52 -4.51
N PHE A 341 -11.55 -12.83 -3.50
CA PHE A 341 -11.95 -11.46 -3.22
C PHE A 341 -11.24 -10.47 -4.16
N ILE A 342 -12.02 -9.62 -4.81
CA ILE A 342 -11.53 -8.53 -5.68
C ILE A 342 -11.92 -7.20 -5.04
N GLY A 343 -10.94 -6.49 -4.48
CA GLY A 343 -11.19 -5.20 -3.83
C GLY A 343 -9.94 -4.39 -3.58
N PRO A 344 -10.07 -3.09 -3.27
CA PRO A 344 -8.93 -2.17 -3.12
C PRO A 344 -8.32 -2.16 -1.71
N CYS A 345 -8.85 -2.93 -0.77
CA CYS A 345 -8.48 -2.86 0.63
C CYS A 345 -7.31 -3.81 0.95
N VAL A 346 -6.17 -3.24 1.31
CA VAL A 346 -4.97 -4.02 1.69
C VAL A 346 -5.20 -4.85 2.96
N ALA A 347 -5.89 -4.31 3.97
CA ALA A 347 -6.16 -5.02 5.21
C ALA A 347 -7.02 -6.29 5.02
N LYS A 348 -7.82 -6.35 3.94
CA LYS A 348 -8.59 -7.55 3.59
C LYS A 348 -7.71 -8.74 3.21
N LEU A 349 -6.48 -8.50 2.74
CA LEU A 349 -5.49 -9.57 2.55
C LEU A 349 -5.11 -10.24 3.88
N LYS A 350 -5.03 -9.47 4.97
CA LYS A 350 -4.76 -10.04 6.31
C LYS A 350 -5.96 -10.80 6.85
N GLU A 351 -7.16 -10.26 6.68
CA GLU A 351 -8.39 -10.94 7.08
C GLU A 351 -8.55 -12.29 6.36
N ALA A 352 -8.37 -12.31 5.04
CA ALA A 352 -8.45 -13.53 4.24
C ALA A 352 -7.41 -14.61 4.59
N ARG A 353 -6.40 -14.28 5.38
CA ARG A 353 -5.38 -15.23 5.85
C ARG A 353 -5.64 -15.76 7.26
N ARG A 354 -6.65 -15.23 7.97
CA ARG A 354 -7.00 -15.66 9.33
C ARG A 354 -7.92 -16.87 9.36
N ASP A 355 -8.70 -17.05 8.31
CA ASP A 355 -9.72 -18.07 8.15
C ASP A 355 -9.34 -19.05 7.01
#